data_05ea76e5ad97de08eb11844f6a73f12b
#
_entry.id   05ea76e5ad97de08eb11844f6a73f12b
#
_cell.length_a   1.000
_cell.length_b   1.000
_cell.length_c   1.000
_cell.angle_alpha   90.00
_cell.angle_beta   90.00
_cell.angle_gamma   90.00
#
_symmetry.space_group_name_H-M   'P 1'
#
loop_
_entity.id
_entity.type
_entity.pdbx_description
1 polymer ?
#
loop_
_entity_poly.entity_id
_entity_poly.type
_entity_poly.pdbx_seq_one_letter_code
_entity_poly.pdbx_strand_id
1 'polypeptide(L)'
;MKKNSFDPENQAGSERGTVMNRLFDTSVNVGLRQFYVLGAAGSIGNLFGFVGNVYIYGLSAPTIFCALCTLVIFGMTVWGIRSRHVKRAAYVIITLITFFEFPILYYIYQTGTIVYMVLAMVAIATFLPTTVAVIFGCLAFLVDMSAVILAYYHPVDVELVTAESELNSTICSLMIVLFCVFTITIILNVQQKKQAEELTSLSRQLEQAADHDALTGLYNRRYMNRYLEKLAQKGKNGVYAALIDLDFFKKVNDEYGHAFGDEVLIEFARILERNLIADGIAVRFGGEEFMLILPDVTEEEIRRMLAKVRADYILFGKQKKNRAFTFSCGVEQFADGMDVSDVYRQADEKLYLAKERGRDRVIINR
;
A
#
# COMPACT_ATOMS: atom_id res chain seq x y z
N MET A 1 11.16 -8.52 33.33
CA MET A 1 12.39 -7.96 32.76
C MET A 1 13.17 -9.07 32.08
N LYS A 2 13.04 -9.21 30.75
CA LYS A 2 13.99 -9.97 29.91
C LYS A 2 14.49 -9.01 28.86
N LYS A 3 15.76 -8.64 28.94
CA LYS A 3 16.49 -7.89 27.93
C LYS A 3 16.57 -8.77 26.68
N ASN A 4 15.92 -8.36 25.60
CA ASN A 4 16.25 -8.84 24.26
C ASN A 4 17.62 -8.27 23.89
N SER A 5 18.64 -9.11 23.96
CA SER A 5 19.96 -8.82 23.40
C SER A 5 19.83 -8.79 21.88
N PHE A 6 20.09 -7.63 21.34
CA PHE A 6 20.23 -7.38 19.89
C PHE A 6 21.50 -8.13 19.44
N ASP A 7 21.33 -9.19 18.66
CA ASP A 7 22.42 -9.98 18.11
C ASP A 7 22.72 -9.51 16.69
N PRO A 8 23.83 -8.79 16.44
CA PRO A 8 24.18 -8.27 15.11
C PRO A 8 24.64 -9.34 14.10
N GLU A 9 24.92 -10.56 14.55
CA GLU A 9 25.39 -11.65 13.65
C GLU A 9 24.26 -12.28 12.82
N ASN A 10 22.99 -12.15 13.23
CA ASN A 10 21.86 -12.72 12.47
C ASN A 10 21.45 -11.90 11.26
N GLN A 11 21.97 -10.67 11.07
CA GLN A 11 21.73 -9.88 9.86
C GLN A 11 22.73 -10.15 8.71
N ALA A 12 23.89 -10.73 9.00
CA ALA A 12 24.90 -11.05 8.00
C ALA A 12 24.56 -12.31 7.15
N GLY A 13 23.65 -13.16 7.60
CA GLY A 13 23.22 -14.38 6.90
C GLY A 13 22.29 -14.16 5.72
N SER A 14 21.60 -13.01 5.65
CA SER A 14 20.61 -12.67 4.60
C SER A 14 21.24 -12.08 3.32
N GLU A 15 22.54 -11.78 3.29
CA GLU A 15 23.18 -11.08 2.17
C GLU A 15 23.59 -11.96 0.96
N ARG A 16 23.37 -13.27 1.00
CA ARG A 16 23.72 -14.19 -0.10
C ARG A 16 22.59 -14.56 -1.06
N GLY A 17 21.48 -13.82 -1.05
CA GLY A 17 20.45 -13.98 -2.09
C GLY A 17 20.98 -13.55 -3.45
N THR A 18 20.78 -14.38 -4.50
CA THR A 18 21.06 -14.03 -5.90
C THR A 18 20.40 -12.69 -6.24
N VAL A 19 20.99 -11.92 -7.19
CA VAL A 19 20.43 -10.63 -7.69
C VAL A 19 18.94 -10.79 -8.04
N MET A 20 18.54 -11.96 -8.55
CA MET A 20 17.16 -12.31 -8.85
C MET A 20 16.23 -12.26 -7.61
N ASN A 21 16.66 -12.78 -6.45
CA ASN A 21 15.86 -12.74 -5.23
C ASN A 21 15.71 -11.31 -4.71
N ARG A 22 16.71 -10.46 -4.87
CA ARG A 22 16.65 -9.04 -4.46
C ARG A 22 15.76 -8.17 -5.36
N LEU A 23 15.56 -8.55 -6.62
CA LEU A 23 14.62 -7.88 -7.53
C LEU A 23 13.16 -8.03 -7.08
N PHE A 24 12.85 -9.15 -6.42
CA PHE A 24 11.49 -9.48 -5.96
C PHE A 24 11.29 -9.32 -4.45
N ASP A 25 12.34 -8.96 -3.71
CA ASP A 25 12.28 -8.73 -2.27
C ASP A 25 11.67 -7.36 -1.96
N THR A 26 10.51 -7.34 -1.29
CA THR A 26 9.80 -6.12 -0.90
C THR A 26 10.51 -5.34 0.20
N SER A 27 11.40 -5.96 0.98
CA SER A 27 12.21 -5.29 2.01
C SER A 27 13.28 -4.36 1.41
N VAL A 28 13.62 -4.56 0.13
CA VAL A 28 14.62 -3.75 -0.59
C VAL A 28 13.98 -2.45 -1.08
N ASN A 29 14.65 -1.31 -0.83
CA ASN A 29 14.22 0.00 -1.28
C ASN A 29 13.95 0.02 -2.81
N VAL A 30 12.82 0.64 -3.21
CA VAL A 30 12.36 0.72 -4.61
C VAL A 30 13.46 1.23 -5.55
N GLY A 31 14.18 2.27 -5.15
CA GLY A 31 15.28 2.84 -5.94
C GLY A 31 16.44 1.86 -6.15
N LEU A 32 16.74 1.01 -5.18
CA LEU A 32 17.78 -0.02 -5.32
C LEU A 32 17.32 -1.13 -6.26
N ARG A 33 16.06 -1.53 -6.21
CA ARG A 33 15.49 -2.52 -7.14
C ARG A 33 15.50 -2.03 -8.58
N GLN A 34 15.07 -0.80 -8.82
CA GLN A 34 15.14 -0.17 -10.14
C GLN A 34 16.59 -0.13 -10.66
N PHE A 35 17.55 0.18 -9.79
CA PHE A 35 18.95 0.18 -10.17
C PHE A 35 19.49 -1.20 -10.55
N TYR A 36 19.07 -2.27 -9.87
CA TYR A 36 19.40 -3.64 -10.27
C TYR A 36 18.90 -3.96 -11.69
N VAL A 37 17.67 -3.50 -12.02
CA VAL A 37 17.12 -3.69 -13.37
C VAL A 37 17.95 -2.93 -14.40
N LEU A 38 18.22 -1.64 -14.15
CA LEU A 38 19.04 -0.80 -15.05
C LEU A 38 20.43 -1.40 -15.27
N GLY A 39 21.11 -1.77 -14.17
CA GLY A 39 22.47 -2.32 -14.23
C GLY A 39 22.55 -3.67 -14.93
N ALA A 40 21.58 -4.57 -14.64
CA ALA A 40 21.53 -5.88 -15.29
C ALA A 40 21.18 -5.75 -16.79
N ALA A 41 20.10 -5.03 -17.12
CA ALA A 41 19.69 -4.83 -18.51
C ALA A 41 20.76 -4.07 -19.31
N GLY A 42 21.35 -3.02 -18.74
CA GLY A 42 22.43 -2.26 -19.37
C GLY A 42 23.68 -3.11 -19.61
N SER A 43 24.14 -3.87 -18.61
CA SER A 43 25.34 -4.71 -18.76
C SER A 43 25.14 -5.86 -19.76
N ILE A 44 23.99 -6.54 -19.70
CA ILE A 44 23.67 -7.66 -20.60
C ILE A 44 23.43 -7.14 -22.01
N GLY A 45 22.62 -6.08 -22.17
CA GLY A 45 22.32 -5.50 -23.49
C GLY A 45 23.57 -5.00 -24.19
N ASN A 46 24.44 -4.28 -23.46
CA ASN A 46 25.72 -3.82 -24.00
C ASN A 46 26.69 -4.95 -24.37
N LEU A 47 26.74 -6.02 -23.55
CA LEU A 47 27.54 -7.18 -23.86
C LEU A 47 27.07 -7.84 -25.17
N PHE A 48 25.76 -8.03 -25.36
CA PHE A 48 25.22 -8.55 -26.62
C PHE A 48 25.48 -7.60 -27.80
N GLY A 49 25.38 -6.29 -27.59
CA GLY A 49 25.72 -5.28 -28.61
C GLY A 49 27.20 -5.37 -29.00
N PHE A 50 28.10 -5.48 -28.04
CA PHE A 50 29.52 -5.68 -28.29
C PHE A 50 29.80 -6.97 -29.07
N VAL A 51 29.26 -8.10 -28.66
CA VAL A 51 29.45 -9.41 -29.35
C VAL A 51 28.88 -9.34 -30.77
N GLY A 52 27.71 -8.75 -30.96
CA GLY A 52 27.12 -8.55 -32.27
C GLY A 52 27.98 -7.65 -33.18
N ASN A 53 28.48 -6.54 -32.64
CA ASN A 53 29.39 -5.65 -33.40
C ASN A 53 30.69 -6.33 -33.77
N VAL A 54 31.29 -7.14 -32.89
CA VAL A 54 32.50 -7.94 -33.23
C VAL A 54 32.20 -8.94 -34.33
N TYR A 55 31.05 -9.61 -34.27
CA TYR A 55 30.64 -10.56 -35.29
C TYR A 55 30.42 -9.91 -36.67
N ILE A 56 29.79 -8.73 -36.70
CA ILE A 56 29.43 -8.07 -37.95
C ILE A 56 30.60 -7.24 -38.53
N TYR A 57 31.30 -6.50 -37.68
CA TYR A 57 32.30 -5.50 -38.10
C TYR A 57 33.74 -5.86 -37.70
N GLY A 58 33.96 -7.01 -37.04
CA GLY A 58 35.25 -7.40 -36.51
C GLY A 58 35.72 -6.50 -35.33
N LEU A 59 36.99 -6.64 -34.99
CA LEU A 59 37.65 -5.80 -33.99
C LEU A 59 38.05 -4.46 -34.62
N SER A 60 37.19 -3.49 -34.52
CA SER A 60 37.36 -2.12 -35.02
C SER A 60 37.39 -1.10 -33.86
N ALA A 61 37.84 0.11 -34.10
CA ALA A 61 37.85 1.15 -33.08
C ALA A 61 36.46 1.38 -32.42
N PRO A 62 35.33 1.40 -33.18
CA PRO A 62 33.98 1.51 -32.58
C PRO A 62 33.59 0.28 -31.72
N THR A 63 33.98 -0.94 -32.11
CA THR A 63 33.72 -2.13 -31.28
C THR A 63 34.52 -2.12 -30.00
N ILE A 64 35.77 -1.64 -30.00
CA ILE A 64 36.57 -1.42 -28.79
C ILE A 64 35.94 -0.37 -27.89
N PHE A 65 35.39 0.73 -28.46
CA PHE A 65 34.67 1.73 -27.72
C PHE A 65 33.42 1.16 -27.01
N CYS A 66 32.67 0.32 -27.71
CA CYS A 66 31.50 -0.39 -27.11
C CYS A 66 31.91 -1.31 -25.94
N ALA A 67 33.07 -2.02 -26.11
CA ALA A 67 33.63 -2.86 -25.03
C ALA A 67 33.99 -2.02 -23.78
N LEU A 68 34.59 -0.84 -23.96
CA LEU A 68 34.92 0.08 -22.87
C LEU A 68 33.67 0.59 -22.18
N CYS A 69 32.64 0.97 -22.92
CA CYS A 69 31.33 1.35 -22.35
C CYS A 69 30.72 0.23 -21.53
N THR A 70 30.74 -1.01 -22.05
CA THR A 70 30.27 -2.21 -21.34
C THR A 70 30.98 -2.39 -20.00
N LEU A 71 32.32 -2.26 -19.97
CA LEU A 71 33.11 -2.37 -18.75
C LEU A 71 32.78 -1.25 -17.74
N VAL A 72 32.59 -0.01 -18.21
CA VAL A 72 32.21 1.11 -17.36
C VAL A 72 30.82 0.88 -16.76
N ILE A 73 29.83 0.47 -17.56
CA ILE A 73 28.46 0.21 -17.08
C ILE A 73 28.46 -0.91 -16.04
N PHE A 74 29.16 -2.01 -16.30
CA PHE A 74 29.30 -3.11 -15.36
C PHE A 74 30.00 -2.67 -14.07
N GLY A 75 31.12 -1.96 -14.19
CA GLY A 75 31.86 -1.43 -13.05
C GLY A 75 31.04 -0.47 -12.20
N MET A 76 30.30 0.45 -12.82
CA MET A 76 29.41 1.38 -12.14
C MET A 76 28.23 0.67 -11.47
N THR A 77 27.73 -0.40 -12.09
CA THR A 77 26.67 -1.22 -11.49
C THR A 77 27.18 -1.90 -10.20
N VAL A 78 28.34 -2.55 -10.26
CA VAL A 78 28.96 -3.18 -9.08
C VAL A 78 29.31 -2.16 -8.01
N TRP A 79 29.90 -1.01 -8.40
CA TRP A 79 30.23 0.07 -7.47
C TRP A 79 28.99 0.63 -6.79
N GLY A 80 27.92 0.94 -7.55
CA GLY A 80 26.67 1.48 -7.02
C GLY A 80 26.02 0.54 -5.99
N ILE A 81 26.07 -0.77 -6.23
CA ILE A 81 25.58 -1.80 -5.33
C ILE A 81 26.41 -1.85 -4.05
N ARG A 82 27.75 -1.93 -4.17
CA ARG A 82 28.67 -2.05 -3.02
C ARG A 82 28.72 -0.81 -2.15
N SER A 83 28.78 0.37 -2.78
CA SER A 83 28.89 1.65 -2.07
C SER A 83 27.54 2.22 -1.59
N ARG A 84 26.41 1.57 -1.94
CA ARG A 84 25.03 2.08 -1.72
C ARG A 84 24.74 3.44 -2.39
N HIS A 85 25.58 3.89 -3.33
CA HIS A 85 25.40 5.13 -4.08
C HIS A 85 24.67 4.90 -5.41
N VAL A 86 23.57 4.10 -5.37
CA VAL A 86 22.83 3.67 -6.55
C VAL A 86 22.33 4.80 -7.44
N LYS A 87 21.88 5.92 -6.85
CA LYS A 87 21.45 7.10 -7.62
C LYS A 87 22.57 7.68 -8.46
N ARG A 88 23.75 7.87 -7.87
CA ARG A 88 24.92 8.42 -8.59
C ARG A 88 25.36 7.50 -9.72
N ALA A 89 25.41 6.19 -9.46
CA ALA A 89 25.76 5.20 -10.47
C ALA A 89 24.74 5.19 -11.62
N ALA A 90 23.43 5.25 -11.33
CA ALA A 90 22.38 5.32 -12.35
C ALA A 90 22.53 6.56 -13.24
N TYR A 91 22.78 7.75 -12.64
CA TYR A 91 23.03 8.96 -13.42
C TYR A 91 24.23 8.82 -14.36
N VAL A 92 25.34 8.23 -13.90
CA VAL A 92 26.53 8.02 -14.73
C VAL A 92 26.23 7.06 -15.88
N ILE A 93 25.56 5.92 -15.59
CA ILE A 93 25.20 4.94 -16.63
C ILE A 93 24.29 5.58 -17.68
N ILE A 94 23.20 6.24 -17.26
CA ILE A 94 22.24 6.86 -18.18
C ILE A 94 22.91 7.97 -18.98
N THR A 95 23.76 8.79 -18.37
CA THR A 95 24.50 9.83 -19.09
C THR A 95 25.43 9.24 -20.14
N LEU A 96 26.16 8.18 -19.80
CA LEU A 96 27.09 7.51 -20.72
C LEU A 96 26.34 6.97 -21.95
N ILE A 97 25.29 6.18 -21.75
CA ILE A 97 24.55 5.56 -22.87
C ILE A 97 23.82 6.61 -23.72
N THR A 98 23.24 7.63 -23.08
CA THR A 98 22.38 8.61 -23.76
C THR A 98 23.17 9.64 -24.54
N PHE A 99 24.25 10.20 -23.97
CA PHE A 99 24.93 11.36 -24.55
C PHE A 99 26.24 10.98 -25.26
N PHE A 100 26.73 9.78 -25.05
CA PHE A 100 27.99 9.35 -25.65
C PHE A 100 27.83 8.07 -26.47
N GLU A 101 27.46 6.96 -25.86
CA GLU A 101 27.54 5.66 -26.52
C GLU A 101 26.60 5.56 -27.72
N PHE A 102 25.31 5.75 -27.52
CA PHE A 102 24.32 5.56 -28.58
C PHE A 102 24.40 6.59 -29.71
N PRO A 103 24.57 7.91 -29.47
CA PRO A 103 24.80 8.89 -30.53
C PRO A 103 26.07 8.63 -31.35
N ILE A 104 27.16 8.23 -30.71
CA ILE A 104 28.42 7.90 -31.39
C ILE A 104 28.27 6.64 -32.24
N LEU A 105 27.67 5.58 -31.69
CA LEU A 105 27.41 4.36 -32.47
C LEU A 105 26.51 4.63 -33.67
N TYR A 106 25.47 5.48 -33.49
CA TYR A 106 24.61 5.87 -34.61
C TYR A 106 25.42 6.66 -35.66
N TYR A 107 26.21 7.62 -35.24
CA TYR A 107 27.01 8.42 -36.18
C TYR A 107 27.95 7.56 -37.03
N ILE A 108 28.50 6.49 -36.47
CA ILE A 108 29.42 5.58 -37.16
C ILE A 108 28.71 4.55 -38.01
N TYR A 109 27.73 3.84 -37.45
CA TYR A 109 27.07 2.70 -38.11
C TYR A 109 25.74 3.04 -38.76
N GLN A 110 25.24 4.25 -38.50
CA GLN A 110 23.98 4.82 -39.05
C GLN A 110 22.72 3.97 -38.75
N THR A 111 22.06 3.41 -39.74
CA THR A 111 20.66 2.96 -39.70
C THR A 111 20.30 2.00 -38.56
N GLY A 112 21.00 0.92 -38.35
CA GLY A 112 20.61 -0.14 -37.40
C GLY A 112 20.64 0.30 -35.95
N THR A 113 21.47 1.28 -35.59
CA THR A 113 21.73 1.70 -34.21
C THR A 113 20.79 2.77 -33.69
N ILE A 114 19.93 3.37 -34.54
CA ILE A 114 18.95 4.41 -34.14
C ILE A 114 18.00 3.91 -33.03
N VAL A 115 17.69 2.63 -33.02
CA VAL A 115 16.80 2.02 -32.03
C VAL A 115 17.36 2.10 -30.59
N TYR A 116 18.67 2.22 -30.41
CA TYR A 116 19.27 2.39 -29.08
C TYR A 116 18.97 3.76 -28.48
N MET A 117 18.76 4.82 -29.28
CA MET A 117 18.33 6.12 -28.80
C MET A 117 16.94 6.02 -28.14
N VAL A 118 16.04 5.21 -28.70
CA VAL A 118 14.74 4.93 -28.08
C VAL A 118 14.92 4.23 -26.73
N LEU A 119 15.84 3.28 -26.61
CA LEU A 119 16.14 2.59 -25.36
C LEU A 119 16.68 3.57 -24.30
N ALA A 120 17.53 4.53 -24.69
CA ALA A 120 17.99 5.59 -23.79
C ALA A 120 16.83 6.44 -23.26
N MET A 121 15.89 6.83 -24.11
CA MET A 121 14.69 7.59 -23.70
C MET A 121 13.82 6.79 -22.72
N VAL A 122 13.65 5.48 -22.94
CA VAL A 122 12.96 4.59 -22.01
C VAL A 122 13.70 4.52 -20.67
N ALA A 123 15.03 4.41 -20.69
CA ALA A 123 15.83 4.38 -19.46
C ALA A 123 15.71 5.71 -18.67
N ILE A 124 15.80 6.86 -19.34
CA ILE A 124 15.58 8.18 -18.73
C ILE A 124 14.21 8.24 -18.05
N ALA A 125 13.13 7.91 -18.77
CA ALA A 125 11.75 7.99 -18.28
C ALA A 125 11.48 7.03 -17.10
N THR A 126 12.16 5.89 -17.09
CA THR A 126 11.92 4.82 -16.09
C THR A 126 12.72 5.01 -14.80
N PHE A 127 13.97 5.46 -14.93
CA PHE A 127 14.92 5.40 -13.81
C PHE A 127 15.27 6.76 -13.19
N LEU A 128 14.93 7.87 -13.86
CA LEU A 128 15.16 9.20 -13.32
C LEU A 128 13.90 9.81 -12.70
N PRO A 129 14.04 10.69 -11.68
CA PRO A 129 12.92 11.48 -11.17
C PRO A 129 12.28 12.31 -12.27
N THR A 130 10.96 12.48 -12.26
CA THR A 130 10.18 13.12 -13.36
C THR A 130 10.77 14.44 -13.85
N THR A 131 11.14 15.36 -12.94
CA THR A 131 11.73 16.66 -13.32
C THR A 131 13.05 16.49 -14.07
N VAL A 132 13.92 15.60 -13.57
CA VAL A 132 15.23 15.33 -14.18
C VAL A 132 15.04 14.58 -15.50
N ALA A 133 14.10 13.64 -15.56
CA ALA A 133 13.78 12.88 -16.76
C ALA A 133 13.33 13.78 -17.92
N VAL A 134 12.52 14.80 -17.64
CA VAL A 134 12.11 15.79 -18.65
C VAL A 134 13.32 16.56 -19.19
N ILE A 135 14.19 17.07 -18.29
CA ILE A 135 15.38 17.83 -18.71
C ILE A 135 16.34 16.95 -19.53
N PHE A 136 16.65 15.74 -19.02
CA PHE A 136 17.52 14.79 -19.71
C PHE A 136 16.92 14.35 -21.05
N GLY A 137 15.61 14.11 -21.10
CA GLY A 137 14.90 13.75 -22.33
C GLY A 137 14.97 14.84 -23.40
N CYS A 138 14.76 16.10 -23.03
CA CYS A 138 14.90 17.22 -23.95
C CYS A 138 16.36 17.37 -24.47
N LEU A 139 17.34 17.24 -23.58
CA LEU A 139 18.76 17.28 -23.96
C LEU A 139 19.14 16.10 -24.85
N ALA A 140 18.69 14.88 -24.50
CA ALA A 140 18.92 13.68 -25.28
C ALA A 140 18.34 13.83 -26.69
N PHE A 141 17.11 14.31 -26.82
CA PHE A 141 16.49 14.58 -28.11
C PHE A 141 17.32 15.53 -29.00
N LEU A 142 17.87 16.60 -28.40
CA LEU A 142 18.74 17.54 -29.15
C LEU A 142 20.05 16.87 -29.58
N VAL A 143 20.66 16.07 -28.74
CA VAL A 143 21.91 15.34 -29.07
C VAL A 143 21.65 14.30 -30.17
N ASP A 144 20.58 13.53 -30.05
CA ASP A 144 20.18 12.51 -31.02
C ASP A 144 19.88 13.12 -32.38
N MET A 145 19.11 14.23 -32.42
CA MET A 145 18.85 14.97 -33.65
C MET A 145 20.12 15.54 -34.27
N SER A 146 21.05 16.04 -33.44
CA SER A 146 22.34 16.54 -33.91
C SER A 146 23.18 15.41 -34.52
N ALA A 147 23.17 14.22 -33.89
CA ALA A 147 23.88 13.04 -34.41
C ALA A 147 23.30 12.58 -35.76
N VAL A 148 21.95 12.60 -35.91
CA VAL A 148 21.26 12.24 -37.16
C VAL A 148 21.62 13.25 -38.28
N ILE A 149 21.57 14.55 -37.99
CA ILE A 149 21.91 15.60 -38.96
C ILE A 149 23.40 15.50 -39.36
N LEU A 150 24.28 15.31 -38.39
CA LEU A 150 25.72 15.19 -38.65
C LEU A 150 26.03 13.95 -39.51
N ALA A 151 25.42 12.81 -39.20
CA ALA A 151 25.58 11.58 -39.98
C ALA A 151 25.09 11.75 -41.43
N TYR A 152 24.03 12.54 -41.65
CA TYR A 152 23.52 12.81 -42.99
C TYR A 152 24.43 13.72 -43.83
N TYR A 153 24.97 14.81 -43.24
CA TYR A 153 25.81 15.78 -43.99
C TYR A 153 27.29 15.39 -44.02
N HIS A 154 27.76 14.60 -43.04
CA HIS A 154 29.16 14.16 -42.92
C HIS A 154 29.20 12.67 -42.65
N PRO A 155 28.75 11.82 -43.60
CA PRO A 155 28.80 10.38 -43.38
C PRO A 155 30.23 9.89 -43.16
N VAL A 156 30.42 8.98 -42.20
CA VAL A 156 31.68 8.31 -42.04
C VAL A 156 31.75 7.17 -43.04
N ASP A 157 32.76 7.21 -43.91
CA ASP A 157 32.98 6.16 -44.88
C ASP A 157 33.66 4.96 -44.18
N VAL A 158 32.87 3.99 -43.78
CA VAL A 158 33.35 2.79 -43.12
C VAL A 158 33.32 1.65 -44.16
N GLU A 159 34.48 1.33 -44.70
CA GLU A 159 34.67 0.22 -45.72
C GLU A 159 34.01 -1.10 -45.31
N LEU A 160 33.69 -1.27 -44.04
CA LEU A 160 33.12 -2.49 -43.46
C LEU A 160 31.56 -2.53 -43.51
N VAL A 161 30.90 -1.44 -43.89
CA VAL A 161 29.43 -1.37 -43.95
C VAL A 161 28.94 -1.78 -45.31
N THR A 162 28.56 -3.03 -45.45
CA THR A 162 27.86 -3.57 -46.61
C THR A 162 26.36 -3.61 -46.36
N ALA A 163 25.54 -3.70 -47.39
CA ALA A 163 24.08 -3.84 -47.25
C ALA A 163 23.67 -5.05 -46.40
N GLU A 164 24.45 -6.14 -46.45
CA GLU A 164 24.23 -7.33 -45.62
C GLU A 164 24.57 -7.07 -44.16
N SER A 165 25.71 -6.43 -43.89
CA SER A 165 26.11 -6.07 -42.50
C SER A 165 25.14 -5.06 -41.88
N GLU A 166 24.59 -4.12 -42.66
CA GLU A 166 23.58 -3.16 -42.25
C GLU A 166 22.28 -3.86 -41.85
N LEU A 167 21.77 -4.78 -42.66
CA LEU A 167 20.58 -5.57 -42.33
C LEU A 167 20.77 -6.38 -41.07
N ASN A 168 21.90 -7.10 -40.97
CA ASN A 168 22.21 -7.91 -39.78
C ASN A 168 22.34 -7.08 -38.49
N SER A 169 23.00 -5.90 -38.58
CA SER A 169 23.11 -4.96 -37.48
C SER A 169 21.73 -4.45 -37.04
N THR A 170 20.87 -4.10 -37.99
CA THR A 170 19.50 -3.62 -37.73
C THR A 170 18.69 -4.70 -37.02
N ILE A 171 18.73 -5.95 -37.49
CA ILE A 171 18.00 -7.05 -36.87
C ILE A 171 18.51 -7.31 -35.46
N CYS A 172 19.84 -7.40 -35.27
CA CYS A 172 20.44 -7.62 -33.93
C CYS A 172 20.06 -6.47 -32.97
N SER A 173 20.18 -5.23 -33.38
CA SER A 173 19.84 -4.06 -32.58
C SER A 173 18.38 -4.05 -32.18
N LEU A 174 17.48 -4.33 -33.12
CA LEU A 174 16.05 -4.42 -32.86
C LEU A 174 15.72 -5.53 -31.85
N MET A 175 16.30 -6.71 -32.02
CA MET A 175 16.10 -7.83 -31.08
C MET A 175 16.56 -7.46 -29.68
N ILE A 176 17.74 -6.84 -29.52
CA ILE A 176 18.27 -6.42 -28.23
C ILE A 176 17.33 -5.40 -27.57
N VAL A 177 16.91 -4.36 -28.30
CA VAL A 177 16.04 -3.32 -27.77
C VAL A 177 14.68 -3.87 -27.37
N LEU A 178 14.05 -4.68 -28.21
CA LEU A 178 12.76 -5.33 -27.89
C LEU A 178 12.89 -6.23 -26.66
N PHE A 179 13.95 -7.01 -26.55
CA PHE A 179 14.18 -7.84 -25.37
C PHE A 179 14.37 -6.99 -24.11
N CYS A 180 15.17 -5.93 -24.17
CA CYS A 180 15.38 -5.02 -23.02
C CYS A 180 14.09 -4.33 -22.61
N VAL A 181 13.33 -3.76 -23.56
CA VAL A 181 12.05 -3.07 -23.27
C VAL A 181 11.04 -4.05 -22.67
N PHE A 182 10.92 -5.26 -23.27
CA PHE A 182 10.03 -6.29 -22.77
C PHE A 182 10.38 -6.69 -21.33
N THR A 183 11.65 -6.93 -21.04
CA THR A 183 12.14 -7.31 -19.71
C THR A 183 11.87 -6.21 -18.69
N ILE A 184 12.20 -4.94 -19.03
CA ILE A 184 11.93 -3.78 -18.18
C ILE A 184 10.42 -3.68 -17.89
N THR A 185 9.58 -3.79 -18.91
CA THR A 185 8.13 -3.69 -18.77
C THR A 185 7.55 -4.77 -17.86
N ILE A 186 7.98 -6.03 -18.01
CA ILE A 186 7.54 -7.12 -17.13
C ILE A 186 7.94 -6.85 -15.68
N ILE A 187 9.21 -6.48 -15.44
CA ILE A 187 9.69 -6.23 -14.09
C ILE A 187 8.91 -5.07 -13.44
N LEU A 188 8.68 -3.99 -14.17
CA LEU A 188 7.90 -2.84 -13.68
C LEU A 188 6.44 -3.24 -13.38
N ASN A 189 5.79 -4.01 -14.25
CA ASN A 189 4.43 -4.49 -14.02
C ASN A 189 4.33 -5.37 -12.75
N VAL A 190 5.29 -6.27 -12.54
CA VAL A 190 5.33 -7.10 -11.32
C VAL A 190 5.53 -6.23 -10.08
N GLN A 191 6.41 -5.22 -10.15
CA GLN A 191 6.63 -4.29 -9.04
C GLN A 191 5.39 -3.46 -8.72
N GLN A 192 4.72 -2.92 -9.74
CA GLN A 192 3.48 -2.14 -9.55
C GLN A 192 2.37 -2.96 -8.92
N LYS A 193 2.17 -4.20 -9.36
CA LYS A 193 1.18 -5.10 -8.75
C LYS A 193 1.46 -5.34 -7.26
N LYS A 194 2.71 -5.64 -6.90
CA LYS A 194 3.09 -5.84 -5.49
C LYS A 194 2.87 -4.60 -4.64
N GLN A 195 3.23 -3.42 -5.15
CA GLN A 195 3.01 -2.16 -4.44
C GLN A 195 1.51 -1.86 -4.23
N ALA A 196 0.69 -2.14 -5.23
CA ALA A 196 -0.76 -1.98 -5.13
C ALA A 196 -1.37 -2.94 -4.08
N GLU A 197 -0.92 -4.19 -4.02
CA GLU A 197 -1.33 -5.16 -3.01
C GLU A 197 -0.93 -4.73 -1.59
N GLU A 198 0.32 -4.28 -1.42
CA GLU A 198 0.83 -3.79 -0.14
C GLU A 198 0.05 -2.54 0.34
N LEU A 199 -0.17 -1.58 -0.55
CA LEU A 199 -0.96 -0.38 -0.25
C LEU A 199 -2.40 -0.74 0.15
N THR A 200 -3.02 -1.69 -0.56
CA THR A 200 -4.38 -2.16 -0.26
C THR A 200 -4.43 -2.86 1.11
N SER A 201 -3.43 -3.68 1.43
CA SER A 201 -3.35 -4.35 2.73
C SER A 201 -3.17 -3.37 3.88
N LEU A 202 -2.29 -2.38 3.71
CA LEU A 202 -2.06 -1.32 4.69
C LEU A 202 -3.31 -0.44 4.89
N SER A 203 -3.99 -0.10 3.80
CA SER A 203 -5.27 0.64 3.87
C SER A 203 -6.32 -0.13 4.67
N ARG A 204 -6.45 -1.45 4.45
CA ARG A 204 -7.37 -2.30 5.24
C ARG A 204 -7.00 -2.34 6.72
N GLN A 205 -5.70 -2.45 7.05
CA GLN A 205 -5.24 -2.43 8.44
C GLN A 205 -5.56 -1.08 9.12
N LEU A 206 -5.34 0.03 8.43
CA LEU A 206 -5.70 1.37 8.92
C LEU A 206 -7.22 1.52 9.08
N GLU A 207 -8.02 0.99 8.16
CA GLU A 207 -9.47 0.95 8.29
C GLU A 207 -9.91 0.15 9.51
N GLN A 208 -9.36 -1.06 9.70
CA GLN A 208 -9.67 -1.90 10.86
C GLN A 208 -9.28 -1.23 12.18
N ALA A 209 -8.08 -0.65 12.26
CA ALA A 209 -7.64 0.10 13.44
C ALA A 209 -8.55 1.31 13.74
N ALA A 210 -9.11 1.91 12.69
CA ALA A 210 -10.02 3.04 12.79
C ALA A 210 -11.50 2.67 13.03
N ASP A 211 -11.84 1.38 13.13
CA ASP A 211 -13.21 0.87 13.31
C ASP A 211 -13.59 0.65 14.77
N HIS A 212 -12.60 0.61 15.64
CA HIS A 212 -12.80 0.36 17.05
C HIS A 212 -12.64 1.63 17.88
N ASP A 213 -13.31 1.68 19.03
CA ASP A 213 -13.09 2.67 20.06
C ASP A 213 -11.82 2.33 20.85
N ALA A 214 -10.90 3.29 20.96
CA ALA A 214 -9.58 3.06 21.56
C ALA A 214 -9.61 2.71 23.06
N LEU A 215 -10.67 3.15 23.79
CA LEU A 215 -10.79 2.87 25.22
C LEU A 215 -11.42 1.51 25.48
N THR A 216 -12.51 1.20 24.81
CA THR A 216 -13.36 0.04 25.13
C THR A 216 -13.08 -1.18 24.25
N GLY A 217 -12.46 -0.99 23.09
CA GLY A 217 -12.26 -2.03 22.09
C GLY A 217 -13.50 -2.38 21.25
N LEU A 218 -14.69 -1.90 21.62
CA LEU A 218 -15.91 -2.07 20.83
C LEU A 218 -15.79 -1.38 19.47
N TYR A 219 -16.70 -1.73 18.56
CA TYR A 219 -16.84 -0.95 17.33
C TYR A 219 -17.22 0.50 17.63
N ASN A 220 -16.79 1.41 16.77
CA ASN A 220 -17.17 2.81 16.85
C ASN A 220 -18.34 3.13 15.91
N ARG A 221 -18.87 4.36 16.03
CA ARG A 221 -19.99 4.86 15.22
C ARG A 221 -19.74 4.76 13.71
N ARG A 222 -18.49 4.90 13.25
CA ARG A 222 -18.14 4.80 11.82
C ARG A 222 -18.33 3.38 11.31
N TYR A 223 -17.87 2.38 12.04
CA TYR A 223 -18.10 0.97 11.70
C TYR A 223 -19.59 0.64 11.66
N MET A 224 -20.34 1.10 12.67
CA MET A 224 -21.78 0.90 12.74
C MET A 224 -22.51 1.38 11.48
N ASN A 225 -22.20 2.57 10.99
CA ASN A 225 -22.83 3.12 9.79
C ASN A 225 -22.59 2.21 8.57
N ARG A 226 -21.34 1.77 8.37
CA ARG A 226 -21.01 0.83 7.28
C ARG A 226 -21.66 -0.55 7.44
N TYR A 227 -21.79 -1.02 8.67
CA TYR A 227 -22.48 -2.28 8.96
C TYR A 227 -23.97 -2.19 8.62
N LEU A 228 -24.61 -1.10 8.99
CA LEU A 228 -26.01 -0.84 8.67
C LEU A 228 -26.24 -0.69 7.16
N GLU A 229 -25.35 -0.05 6.42
CA GLU A 229 -25.40 0.02 4.96
C GLU A 229 -25.36 -1.38 4.33
N LYS A 230 -24.49 -2.26 4.84
CA LYS A 230 -24.42 -3.66 4.38
C LYS A 230 -25.69 -4.45 4.71
N LEU A 231 -26.27 -4.25 5.89
CA LEU A 231 -27.56 -4.87 6.27
C LEU A 231 -28.70 -4.35 5.40
N ALA A 232 -28.68 -3.06 5.03
CA ALA A 232 -29.68 -2.48 4.13
C ALA A 232 -29.72 -3.15 2.75
N GLN A 233 -28.56 -3.59 2.23
CA GLN A 233 -28.47 -4.31 0.97
C GLN A 233 -28.99 -5.74 1.05
N LYS A 234 -29.05 -6.34 2.26
CA LYS A 234 -29.51 -7.73 2.50
C LYS A 234 -30.99 -7.82 2.91
N GLY A 235 -31.68 -6.69 3.06
CA GLY A 235 -33.02 -6.63 3.64
C GLY A 235 -32.93 -6.40 5.15
N LYS A 236 -33.59 -5.35 5.65
CA LYS A 236 -33.51 -4.93 7.07
C LYS A 236 -34.56 -5.60 7.97
N ASN A 237 -35.30 -6.58 7.50
CA ASN A 237 -36.35 -7.21 8.27
C ASN A 237 -35.77 -7.96 9.47
N GLY A 238 -36.29 -7.69 10.67
CA GLY A 238 -35.84 -8.35 11.89
C GLY A 238 -34.57 -7.79 12.53
N VAL A 239 -34.09 -6.62 12.12
CA VAL A 239 -32.95 -5.95 12.77
C VAL A 239 -33.43 -5.00 13.84
N TYR A 240 -32.88 -5.06 15.03
CA TYR A 240 -33.14 -4.13 16.12
C TYR A 240 -31.90 -3.28 16.44
N ALA A 241 -32.14 -2.03 16.81
CA ALA A 241 -31.16 -1.14 17.40
C ALA A 241 -31.51 -0.85 18.85
N ALA A 242 -30.58 -1.05 19.77
CA ALA A 242 -30.73 -0.73 21.19
C ALA A 242 -29.73 0.36 21.58
N LEU A 243 -30.23 1.55 21.85
CA LEU A 243 -29.44 2.68 22.37
C LEU A 243 -29.42 2.63 23.89
N ILE A 244 -28.23 2.61 24.46
CA ILE A 244 -27.96 2.43 25.89
C ILE A 244 -27.18 3.64 26.41
N ASP A 245 -27.53 4.11 27.60
CA ASP A 245 -26.81 5.18 28.30
C ASP A 245 -26.63 4.78 29.76
N LEU A 246 -25.41 4.96 30.29
CA LEU A 246 -25.08 4.59 31.68
C LEU A 246 -25.64 5.61 32.65
N ASP A 247 -26.55 5.15 33.53
CA ASP A 247 -27.23 6.00 34.47
C ASP A 247 -26.25 6.68 35.45
N PHE A 248 -26.33 8.00 35.54
CA PHE A 248 -25.55 8.82 36.46
C PHE A 248 -24.03 8.68 36.29
N PHE A 249 -23.52 8.36 35.08
CA PHE A 249 -22.09 8.17 34.80
C PHE A 249 -21.25 9.39 35.19
N LYS A 250 -21.78 10.60 34.96
CA LYS A 250 -21.11 11.84 35.43
C LYS A 250 -20.85 11.81 36.94
N LYS A 251 -21.82 11.35 37.74
CA LYS A 251 -21.63 11.23 39.21
C LYS A 251 -20.55 10.22 39.56
N VAL A 252 -20.39 9.14 38.77
CA VAL A 252 -19.31 8.17 38.95
C VAL A 252 -17.95 8.83 38.70
N ASN A 253 -17.81 9.63 37.64
CA ASN A 253 -16.60 10.40 37.37
C ASN A 253 -16.30 11.43 38.46
N ASP A 254 -17.32 12.18 38.91
CA ASP A 254 -17.17 13.24 39.93
C ASP A 254 -16.78 12.63 41.29
N GLU A 255 -17.29 11.44 41.63
CA GLU A 255 -17.05 10.77 42.93
C GLU A 255 -15.77 9.95 42.96
N TYR A 256 -15.44 9.23 41.88
CA TYR A 256 -14.36 8.25 41.84
C TYR A 256 -13.22 8.60 40.89
N GLY A 257 -13.33 9.71 40.17
CA GLY A 257 -12.35 10.17 39.18
C GLY A 257 -12.50 9.51 37.79
N HIS A 258 -11.97 10.18 36.78
CA HIS A 258 -12.08 9.72 35.38
C HIS A 258 -11.45 8.35 35.12
N ALA A 259 -10.35 8.03 35.81
CA ALA A 259 -9.72 6.71 35.65
C ALA A 259 -10.65 5.56 36.06
N PHE A 260 -11.47 5.74 37.08
CA PHE A 260 -12.49 4.76 37.45
C PHE A 260 -13.67 4.78 36.48
N GLY A 261 -14.05 5.94 35.97
CA GLY A 261 -15.04 6.05 34.89
C GLY A 261 -14.61 5.27 33.64
N ASP A 262 -13.33 5.35 33.26
CA ASP A 262 -12.79 4.57 32.16
C ASP A 262 -12.85 3.05 32.45
N GLU A 263 -12.55 2.61 33.68
CA GLU A 263 -12.71 1.21 34.10
C GLU A 263 -14.18 0.75 33.96
N VAL A 264 -15.13 1.59 34.34
CA VAL A 264 -16.59 1.34 34.20
C VAL A 264 -16.97 1.18 32.74
N LEU A 265 -16.52 2.04 31.85
CA LEU A 265 -16.78 1.95 30.41
C LEU A 265 -16.20 0.67 29.80
N ILE A 266 -14.96 0.34 30.15
CA ILE A 266 -14.28 -0.87 29.67
C ILE A 266 -15.04 -2.12 30.12
N GLU A 267 -15.43 -2.17 31.40
CA GLU A 267 -16.12 -3.36 31.91
C GLU A 267 -17.54 -3.47 31.35
N PHE A 268 -18.26 -2.36 31.19
CA PHE A 268 -19.56 -2.38 30.54
C PHE A 268 -19.48 -2.87 29.10
N ALA A 269 -18.46 -2.45 28.36
CA ALA A 269 -18.18 -2.94 27.02
C ALA A 269 -17.97 -4.47 27.00
N ARG A 270 -17.17 -5.00 27.93
CA ARG A 270 -16.95 -6.46 28.09
C ARG A 270 -18.24 -7.19 28.44
N ILE A 271 -19.08 -6.58 29.29
CA ILE A 271 -20.39 -7.16 29.63
C ILE A 271 -21.29 -7.23 28.40
N LEU A 272 -21.30 -6.18 27.56
CA LEU A 272 -22.05 -6.18 26.32
C LEU A 272 -21.57 -7.30 25.38
N GLU A 273 -20.25 -7.37 25.10
CA GLU A 273 -19.70 -8.40 24.20
C GLU A 273 -19.99 -9.82 24.68
N ARG A 274 -19.81 -10.10 25.98
CA ARG A 274 -20.04 -11.41 26.59
C ARG A 274 -21.49 -11.87 26.48
N ASN A 275 -22.46 -10.95 26.49
CA ASN A 275 -23.88 -11.23 26.45
C ASN A 275 -24.51 -11.06 25.07
N LEU A 276 -23.73 -10.61 24.08
CA LEU A 276 -24.21 -10.37 22.72
C LEU A 276 -24.78 -11.66 22.10
N ILE A 277 -25.91 -11.54 21.42
CA ILE A 277 -26.61 -12.66 20.79
C ILE A 277 -26.58 -12.55 19.26
N ALA A 278 -26.76 -13.66 18.59
CA ALA A 278 -26.71 -13.78 17.13
C ALA A 278 -25.44 -13.14 16.55
N ASP A 279 -25.52 -12.67 15.31
CA ASP A 279 -24.45 -11.93 14.64
C ASP A 279 -24.50 -10.42 14.96
N GLY A 280 -24.96 -10.07 16.17
CA GLY A 280 -25.07 -8.70 16.63
C GLY A 280 -23.72 -8.02 16.82
N ILE A 281 -23.71 -6.70 16.81
CA ILE A 281 -22.53 -5.89 17.13
C ILE A 281 -22.82 -4.94 18.30
N ALA A 282 -21.78 -4.74 19.13
CA ALA A 282 -21.76 -3.73 20.18
C ALA A 282 -20.85 -2.58 19.75
N VAL A 283 -21.34 -1.36 19.95
CA VAL A 283 -20.73 -0.12 19.47
C VAL A 283 -20.65 0.86 20.64
N ARG A 284 -19.50 1.50 20.84
CA ARG A 284 -19.45 2.71 21.65
C ARG A 284 -19.84 3.89 20.77
N PHE A 285 -21.02 4.46 21.06
CA PHE A 285 -21.60 5.51 20.22
C PHE A 285 -21.00 6.88 20.53
N GLY A 286 -20.70 7.17 21.82
CA GLY A 286 -20.02 8.36 22.28
C GLY A 286 -20.05 8.45 23.81
N GLY A 287 -19.04 9.03 24.45
CA GLY A 287 -19.03 9.23 25.90
C GLY A 287 -19.41 7.99 26.71
N GLU A 288 -20.60 8.04 27.33
CA GLU A 288 -21.25 6.97 28.10
C GLU A 288 -22.37 6.25 27.35
N GLU A 289 -22.49 6.49 26.04
CA GLU A 289 -23.53 5.92 25.18
C GLU A 289 -23.01 4.73 24.38
N PHE A 290 -23.80 3.67 24.35
CA PHE A 290 -23.54 2.45 23.59
C PHE A 290 -24.72 2.11 22.70
N MET A 291 -24.45 1.42 21.59
CA MET A 291 -25.49 0.94 20.70
C MET A 291 -25.25 -0.53 20.35
N LEU A 292 -26.30 -1.31 20.38
CA LEU A 292 -26.31 -2.68 19.86
C LEU A 292 -27.12 -2.71 18.55
N ILE A 293 -26.58 -3.38 17.55
CA ILE A 293 -27.34 -3.72 16.33
C ILE A 293 -27.50 -5.22 16.32
N LEU A 294 -28.72 -5.68 16.34
CA LEU A 294 -29.11 -7.06 16.57
C LEU A 294 -29.95 -7.56 15.38
N PRO A 295 -29.33 -8.23 14.39
CA PRO A 295 -30.04 -8.84 13.28
C PRO A 295 -30.68 -10.16 13.71
N ASP A 296 -31.79 -10.53 13.07
CA ASP A 296 -32.44 -11.85 13.15
C ASP A 296 -32.77 -12.31 14.58
N VAL A 297 -33.23 -11.37 15.42
CA VAL A 297 -33.61 -11.63 16.83
C VAL A 297 -35.06 -11.24 17.11
N THR A 298 -35.61 -11.80 18.15
CA THR A 298 -36.92 -11.46 18.68
C THR A 298 -36.86 -10.50 19.86
N GLU A 299 -37.93 -9.76 20.13
CA GLU A 299 -38.00 -8.89 21.31
C GLU A 299 -37.75 -9.64 22.63
N GLU A 300 -38.21 -10.87 22.74
CA GLU A 300 -38.03 -11.68 23.93
C GLU A 300 -36.56 -12.06 24.16
N GLU A 301 -35.82 -12.34 23.10
CA GLU A 301 -34.38 -12.60 23.17
C GLU A 301 -33.62 -11.32 23.59
N ILE A 302 -34.00 -10.15 23.05
CA ILE A 302 -33.42 -8.86 23.42
C ILE A 302 -33.67 -8.58 24.89
N ARG A 303 -34.92 -8.78 25.39
CA ARG A 303 -35.26 -8.59 26.81
C ARG A 303 -34.41 -9.48 27.71
N ARG A 304 -34.28 -10.77 27.37
CA ARG A 304 -33.47 -11.72 28.14
C ARG A 304 -31.99 -11.33 28.13
N MET A 305 -31.45 -10.94 26.99
CA MET A 305 -30.07 -10.48 26.87
C MET A 305 -29.81 -9.22 27.70
N LEU A 306 -30.63 -8.18 27.56
CA LEU A 306 -30.48 -6.94 28.32
C LEU A 306 -30.70 -7.12 29.82
N ALA A 307 -31.56 -8.05 30.24
CA ALA A 307 -31.71 -8.43 31.64
C ALA A 307 -30.42 -9.04 32.23
N LYS A 308 -29.71 -9.88 31.45
CA LYS A 308 -28.39 -10.42 31.82
C LYS A 308 -27.34 -9.30 31.91
N VAL A 309 -27.25 -8.45 30.90
CA VAL A 309 -26.35 -7.28 30.89
C VAL A 309 -26.57 -6.44 32.15
N ARG A 310 -27.83 -6.17 32.48
CA ARG A 310 -28.21 -5.42 33.69
C ARG A 310 -27.73 -6.10 34.96
N ALA A 311 -27.98 -7.41 35.10
CA ALA A 311 -27.56 -8.18 36.26
C ALA A 311 -26.04 -8.17 36.46
N ASP A 312 -25.27 -8.39 35.38
CA ASP A 312 -23.82 -8.37 35.39
C ASP A 312 -23.26 -7.00 35.73
N TYR A 313 -23.88 -5.91 35.22
CA TYR A 313 -23.42 -4.55 35.49
C TYR A 313 -23.71 -4.12 36.93
N ILE A 314 -24.87 -4.50 37.48
CA ILE A 314 -25.19 -4.32 38.91
C ILE A 314 -24.19 -5.10 39.79
N LEU A 315 -23.84 -6.33 39.42
CA LEU A 315 -22.90 -7.15 40.15
C LEU A 315 -21.50 -6.51 40.18
N PHE A 316 -21.04 -6.02 39.03
CA PHE A 316 -19.76 -5.28 38.92
C PHE A 316 -19.74 -4.08 39.86
N GLY A 317 -20.76 -3.25 39.86
CA GLY A 317 -20.84 -2.06 40.73
C GLY A 317 -20.82 -2.43 42.24
N LYS A 318 -21.55 -3.49 42.61
CA LYS A 318 -21.55 -3.99 43.98
C LYS A 318 -20.19 -4.50 44.42
N GLN A 319 -19.49 -5.21 43.54
CA GLN A 319 -18.13 -5.74 43.84
C GLN A 319 -17.08 -4.62 43.98
N LYS A 320 -17.16 -3.61 43.13
CA LYS A 320 -16.16 -2.53 43.06
C LYS A 320 -16.37 -1.41 44.06
N LYS A 321 -17.63 -1.00 44.27
CA LYS A 321 -17.99 0.20 45.07
C LYS A 321 -19.16 -0.02 46.02
N ASN A 322 -19.57 -1.25 46.24
CA ASN A 322 -20.74 -1.61 47.04
C ASN A 322 -22.02 -0.84 46.64
N ARG A 323 -22.14 -0.51 45.34
CA ARG A 323 -23.22 0.29 44.76
C ARG A 323 -23.71 -0.38 43.46
N ALA A 324 -25.03 -0.32 43.22
CA ALA A 324 -25.57 -0.74 41.94
C ALA A 324 -25.26 0.28 40.86
N PHE A 325 -24.63 -0.13 39.76
CA PHE A 325 -24.57 0.65 38.53
C PHE A 325 -25.66 0.14 37.61
N THR A 326 -26.35 1.09 36.95
CA THR A 326 -27.50 0.80 36.10
C THR A 326 -27.38 1.52 34.77
N PHE A 327 -28.18 1.14 33.82
CA PHE A 327 -28.33 1.82 32.54
C PHE A 327 -29.78 1.95 32.11
N SER A 328 -30.06 2.93 31.28
CA SER A 328 -31.32 3.09 30.58
C SER A 328 -31.15 2.69 29.11
N CYS A 329 -32.17 2.10 28.49
CA CYS A 329 -32.10 1.62 27.12
C CYS A 329 -33.42 1.86 26.37
N GLY A 330 -33.29 2.38 25.14
CA GLY A 330 -34.38 2.44 24.16
C GLY A 330 -34.10 1.48 23.00
N VAL A 331 -35.06 0.64 22.64
CA VAL A 331 -34.95 -0.33 21.56
C VAL A 331 -35.94 -0.03 20.46
N GLU A 332 -35.47 0.00 19.22
CA GLU A 332 -36.29 0.20 18.03
C GLU A 332 -36.00 -0.87 16.97
N GLN A 333 -37.04 -1.27 16.24
CA GLN A 333 -36.90 -2.19 15.11
C GLN A 333 -36.75 -1.43 13.81
N PHE A 334 -35.88 -1.87 12.94
CA PHE A 334 -35.83 -1.41 11.56
C PHE A 334 -37.04 -1.94 10.81
N ALA A 335 -38.02 -1.08 10.53
CA ALA A 335 -39.16 -1.40 9.68
C ALA A 335 -38.84 -1.04 8.21
N ASP A 336 -39.65 -1.61 7.30
CA ASP A 336 -39.54 -1.30 5.87
C ASP A 336 -39.71 0.20 5.62
N GLY A 337 -38.76 0.77 4.86
CA GLY A 337 -38.77 2.19 4.51
C GLY A 337 -38.15 3.13 5.55
N MET A 338 -37.75 2.67 6.74
CA MET A 338 -37.01 3.48 7.70
C MET A 338 -35.53 3.59 7.30
N ASP A 339 -34.98 4.77 7.42
CA ASP A 339 -33.54 4.97 7.35
C ASP A 339 -32.88 4.81 8.75
N VAL A 340 -31.56 4.85 8.79
CA VAL A 340 -30.78 4.71 10.03
C VAL A 340 -31.05 5.85 10.99
N SER A 341 -31.30 7.07 10.50
CA SER A 341 -31.56 8.25 11.34
C SER A 341 -32.93 8.19 12.01
N ASP A 342 -33.92 7.60 11.34
CA ASP A 342 -35.27 7.39 11.94
C ASP A 342 -35.22 6.38 13.07
N VAL A 343 -34.53 5.26 12.88
CA VAL A 343 -34.38 4.24 13.93
C VAL A 343 -33.63 4.79 15.13
N TYR A 344 -32.53 5.54 14.87
CA TYR A 344 -31.80 6.20 15.94
C TYR A 344 -32.69 7.17 16.73
N ARG A 345 -33.41 8.04 16.04
CA ARG A 345 -34.33 9.02 16.69
C ARG A 345 -35.40 8.34 17.54
N GLN A 346 -36.00 7.23 17.04
CA GLN A 346 -37.02 6.51 17.81
C GLN A 346 -36.43 5.76 19.00
N ALA A 347 -35.22 5.17 18.86
CA ALA A 347 -34.50 4.56 19.98
C ALA A 347 -34.13 5.61 21.04
N ASP A 348 -33.72 6.80 20.63
CA ASP A 348 -33.40 7.92 21.54
C ASP A 348 -34.66 8.46 22.29
N GLU A 349 -35.81 8.60 21.60
CA GLU A 349 -37.08 8.93 22.25
C GLU A 349 -37.44 7.91 23.34
N LYS A 350 -37.22 6.59 23.07
CA LYS A 350 -37.48 5.54 24.06
C LYS A 350 -36.45 5.56 25.19
N LEU A 351 -35.17 5.84 24.89
CA LEU A 351 -34.14 6.03 25.91
C LEU A 351 -34.49 7.23 26.83
N TYR A 352 -34.93 8.32 26.26
CA TYR A 352 -35.40 9.46 27.02
C TYR A 352 -36.57 9.11 27.96
N LEU A 353 -37.56 8.39 27.46
CA LEU A 353 -38.66 7.88 28.28
C LEU A 353 -38.18 6.91 29.38
N ALA A 354 -37.18 6.11 29.13
CA ALA A 354 -36.56 5.23 30.14
C ALA A 354 -35.95 6.08 31.28
N LYS A 355 -35.27 7.16 30.94
CA LYS A 355 -34.68 8.11 31.90
C LYS A 355 -35.74 8.87 32.70
N GLU A 356 -36.78 9.36 32.06
CA GLU A 356 -37.90 10.08 32.73
C GLU A 356 -38.69 9.20 33.69
N ARG A 357 -38.93 7.92 33.31
CA ARG A 357 -39.68 6.97 34.15
C ARG A 357 -38.88 6.43 35.34
N GLY A 358 -37.72 6.99 35.66
CA GLY A 358 -36.90 6.66 36.83
C GLY A 358 -35.68 5.85 36.56
N ARG A 359 -35.22 5.75 35.31
CA ARG A 359 -34.00 5.05 34.88
C ARG A 359 -34.04 3.54 35.13
N ASP A 360 -32.87 2.86 34.98
CA ASP A 360 -32.68 1.42 35.23
C ASP A 360 -33.73 0.54 34.53
N ARG A 361 -33.98 0.81 33.25
CA ARG A 361 -35.00 0.11 32.46
C ARG A 361 -34.76 0.12 30.98
N VAL A 362 -35.40 -0.85 30.31
CA VAL A 362 -35.44 -1.01 28.86
C VAL A 362 -36.85 -0.71 28.35
N ILE A 363 -36.96 0.16 27.34
CA ILE A 363 -38.23 0.44 26.63
C ILE A 363 -38.09 -0.06 25.20
N ILE A 364 -38.94 -1.00 24.81
CA ILE A 364 -39.01 -1.56 23.44
C ILE A 364 -40.27 -1.03 22.75
N ASN A 365 -41.43 -1.15 23.39
CA ASN A 365 -42.72 -0.61 22.92
C ASN A 365 -43.13 0.59 23.75
N ARG A 366 -43.82 1.56 23.15
CA ARG A 366 -44.33 2.76 23.84
C ARG A 366 -45.38 2.43 24.89
#